data_5fa77e8ff41f555e35b3ed599bcffb3d
#
_entry.id   5fa77e8ff41f555e35b3ed599bcffb3d
#
_cell.length_a   1.000
_cell.length_b   1.000
_cell.length_c   1.000
_cell.angle_alpha   90.00
_cell.angle_beta   90.00
_cell.angle_gamma   90.00
#
_symmetry.space_group_name_H-M   'P 1'
#
loop_
_entity.id
_entity.type
_entity.pdbx_description
1 polymer ?
#
loop_
_entity_poly.entity_id
_entity_poly.type
_entity_poly.pdbx_seq_one_letter_code
_entity_poly.pdbx_strand_id
1 'polypeptide(L)'
;MNYPVIPRTFFSGDCFDAYRILGAHPCTDPNGAEGWRFAVWAPGATAVEVCGGFDGWERGVPMEKADTGVWSAFIPGLAEGDLYKYRVHGADGSTVMRSDPYAFATELRPGTASKLTKLDFTFDDTAWMERRDKCRNRPLNIYELHAGSWKHKPGTTQPDGSDGWYNYEELARELIPWLLEHHFTHVELPVSYTHLTLPTKRIV
;
A
#
# COMPACT_ATOMS: atom_id res chain seq x y z
N MET A 1 19.33 16.26 9.68
CA MET A 1 18.14 15.38 9.60
C MET A 1 18.46 14.05 10.26
N ASN A 2 17.54 13.46 11.04
CA ASN A 2 17.74 12.08 11.47
C ASN A 2 17.42 11.17 10.27
N TYR A 3 18.45 10.64 9.64
CA TYR A 3 18.29 9.67 8.57
C TYR A 3 17.66 8.40 9.12
N PRO A 4 16.73 7.77 8.40
CA PRO A 4 16.18 6.49 8.82
C PRO A 4 17.31 5.45 8.82
N VAL A 5 17.55 4.88 10.01
CA VAL A 5 18.56 3.84 10.17
C VAL A 5 17.94 2.50 9.82
N ILE A 6 18.39 1.91 8.73
CA ILE A 6 18.01 0.55 8.37
C ILE A 6 18.76 -0.45 9.28
N PRO A 7 18.05 -1.40 9.91
CA PRO A 7 18.70 -2.41 10.75
C PRO A 7 19.55 -3.36 9.90
N ARG A 8 20.60 -3.92 10.50
CA ARG A 8 21.48 -4.89 9.80
C ARG A 8 20.72 -6.13 9.32
N THR A 9 19.63 -6.50 9.99
CA THR A 9 18.73 -7.59 9.61
C THR A 9 18.09 -7.40 8.25
N PHE A 10 17.99 -6.17 7.74
CA PHE A 10 17.53 -5.91 6.38
C PHE A 10 18.45 -6.55 5.34
N PHE A 11 19.77 -6.47 5.55
CA PHE A 11 20.76 -7.00 4.61
C PHE A 11 20.93 -8.52 4.72
N SER A 12 20.53 -9.14 5.83
CA SER A 12 20.47 -10.60 5.98
C SER A 12 19.14 -11.22 5.53
N GLY A 13 18.16 -10.41 5.19
CA GLY A 13 16.82 -10.87 4.81
C GLY A 13 15.87 -11.15 5.97
N ASP A 14 16.25 -10.79 7.20
CA ASP A 14 15.47 -11.08 8.42
C ASP A 14 14.67 -9.85 8.93
N CYS A 15 14.55 -8.79 8.13
CA CYS A 15 13.82 -7.58 8.48
C CYS A 15 12.43 -7.60 7.86
N PHE A 16 11.42 -8.00 8.62
CA PHE A 16 10.02 -8.06 8.15
C PHE A 16 9.25 -6.74 8.32
N ASP A 17 9.85 -5.75 8.94
CA ASP A 17 9.26 -4.44 9.23
C ASP A 17 9.97 -3.27 8.54
N ALA A 18 10.74 -3.55 7.47
CA ALA A 18 11.41 -2.53 6.66
C ALA A 18 10.47 -1.45 6.13
N TYR A 19 9.19 -1.77 5.93
CA TYR A 19 8.14 -0.84 5.52
C TYR A 19 7.89 0.30 6.51
N ARG A 20 8.32 0.16 7.77
CA ARG A 20 8.26 1.23 8.79
C ARG A 20 9.34 2.28 8.60
N ILE A 21 10.37 1.94 7.84
CA ILE A 21 11.56 2.76 7.58
C ILE A 21 11.56 3.25 6.15
N LEU A 22 11.42 2.32 5.20
CA LEU A 22 11.36 2.61 3.77
C LEU A 22 9.93 3.00 3.37
N GLY A 23 9.81 3.71 2.26
CA GLY A 23 8.55 4.27 1.81
C GLY A 23 8.38 5.73 2.18
N ALA A 24 7.15 6.23 2.03
CA ALA A 24 6.77 7.58 2.40
C ALA A 24 5.97 7.58 3.71
N HIS A 25 6.44 8.34 4.70
CA HIS A 25 5.84 8.41 6.03
C HIS A 25 5.57 9.86 6.44
N PRO A 26 4.38 10.16 6.99
CA PRO A 26 4.12 11.47 7.55
C PRO A 26 5.03 11.72 8.77
N CYS A 27 5.60 12.89 8.87
CA CYS A 27 6.41 13.28 10.01
C CYS A 27 6.50 14.80 10.14
N THR A 28 7.00 15.25 11.27
CA THR A 28 7.31 16.66 11.54
C THR A 28 8.82 16.82 11.57
N ASP A 29 9.33 17.83 10.91
CA ASP A 29 10.76 18.16 10.94
C ASP A 29 11.19 18.79 12.29
N PRO A 30 12.50 18.92 12.57
CA PRO A 30 12.99 19.54 13.80
C PRO A 30 12.54 20.99 14.01
N ASN A 31 12.10 21.69 12.97
CA ASN A 31 11.62 23.06 13.02
C ASN A 31 10.10 23.16 13.20
N GLY A 32 9.40 22.00 13.30
CA GLY A 32 7.96 21.94 13.49
C GLY A 32 7.15 21.94 12.19
N ALA A 33 7.78 21.85 11.00
CA ALA A 33 7.06 21.75 9.74
C ALA A 33 6.52 20.34 9.53
N GLU A 34 5.21 20.22 9.29
CA GLU A 34 4.58 18.97 8.90
C GLU A 34 4.87 18.63 7.44
N GLY A 35 5.07 17.36 7.16
CA GLY A 35 5.38 16.88 5.82
C GLY A 35 5.54 15.38 5.74
N TRP A 36 6.23 14.92 4.72
CA TRP A 36 6.49 13.51 4.47
C TRP A 36 7.97 13.24 4.32
N ARG A 37 8.44 12.21 5.02
CA ARG A 37 9.77 11.64 4.84
C ARG A 37 9.68 10.52 3.82
N PHE A 38 10.54 10.57 2.83
CA PHE A 38 10.73 9.53 1.82
C PHE A 38 12.02 8.78 2.10
N ALA A 39 12.00 7.47 1.95
CA ALA A 39 13.19 6.64 2.06
C ALA A 39 13.13 5.47 1.10
N VAL A 40 14.20 5.26 0.33
CA VAL A 40 14.34 4.14 -0.60
C VAL A 40 15.75 3.59 -0.59
N TRP A 41 15.88 2.27 -0.67
CA TRP A 41 17.17 1.61 -0.78
C TRP A 41 17.56 1.45 -2.26
N ALA A 42 18.57 2.19 -2.69
CA ALA A 42 19.08 2.18 -4.05
C ALA A 42 20.62 2.34 -4.04
N PRO A 43 21.36 1.32 -3.59
CA PRO A 43 22.80 1.42 -3.33
C PRO A 43 23.60 1.71 -4.60
N GLY A 44 23.17 1.21 -5.77
CA GLY A 44 23.80 1.41 -7.08
C GLY A 44 23.44 2.72 -7.77
N ALA A 45 22.51 3.52 -7.22
CA ALA A 45 22.16 4.80 -7.79
C ALA A 45 23.25 5.86 -7.53
N THR A 46 23.47 6.74 -8.50
CA THR A 46 24.35 7.92 -8.37
C THR A 46 23.60 9.13 -7.85
N ALA A 47 22.30 9.26 -8.13
CA ALA A 47 21.38 10.22 -7.56
C ALA A 47 19.95 9.66 -7.54
N VAL A 48 19.15 10.12 -6.59
CA VAL A 48 17.71 9.83 -6.50
C VAL A 48 16.97 11.11 -6.15
N GLU A 49 15.83 11.33 -6.79
CA GLU A 49 14.95 12.46 -6.54
C GLU A 49 13.52 11.97 -6.34
N VAL A 50 12.76 12.69 -5.50
CA VAL A 50 11.31 12.50 -5.39
C VAL A 50 10.62 13.47 -6.33
N CYS A 51 9.88 12.96 -7.31
CA CYS A 51 9.09 13.74 -8.26
C CYS A 51 7.61 13.46 -8.02
N GLY A 52 6.74 14.44 -8.25
CA GLY A 52 5.31 14.25 -8.06
C GLY A 52 4.46 15.38 -8.66
N GLY A 53 3.15 15.30 -8.42
CA GLY A 53 2.23 16.35 -8.82
C GLY A 53 2.55 17.70 -8.19
N PHE A 54 3.22 17.70 -7.05
CA PHE A 54 3.61 18.91 -6.30
C PHE A 54 4.72 19.74 -6.98
N ASP A 55 5.45 19.16 -7.92
CA ASP A 55 6.49 19.86 -8.72
C ASP A 55 6.25 19.79 -10.23
N GLY A 56 5.05 19.34 -10.64
CA GLY A 56 4.69 19.13 -12.03
C GLY A 56 5.45 17.99 -12.70
N TRP A 57 6.04 17.08 -11.94
CA TRP A 57 6.85 15.95 -12.40
C TRP A 57 8.19 16.33 -13.07
N GLU A 58 8.58 17.59 -13.00
CA GLU A 58 9.71 18.14 -13.75
C GLU A 58 11.01 18.22 -12.94
N ARG A 59 10.95 18.90 -11.81
CA ARG A 59 12.17 19.29 -11.07
C ARG A 59 12.74 18.18 -10.21
N GLY A 60 11.87 17.52 -9.43
CA GLY A 60 12.29 16.58 -8.42
C GLY A 60 12.94 17.22 -7.19
N VAL A 61 12.75 16.60 -6.03
CA VAL A 61 13.44 16.96 -4.79
C VAL A 61 14.59 15.99 -4.60
N PRO A 62 15.84 16.46 -4.58
CA PRO A 62 17.01 15.56 -4.43
C PRO A 62 16.99 14.88 -3.07
N MET A 63 17.36 13.62 -3.04
CA MET A 63 17.50 12.81 -1.84
C MET A 63 18.98 12.72 -1.42
N GLU A 64 19.19 12.58 -0.13
CA GLU A 64 20.54 12.40 0.44
C GLU A 64 20.80 10.91 0.66
N LYS A 65 22.02 10.46 0.28
CA LYS A 65 22.44 9.07 0.39
C LYS A 65 23.17 8.81 1.71
N ALA A 66 22.69 7.82 2.46
CA ALA A 66 23.41 7.28 3.60
C ALA A 66 24.42 6.19 3.16
N ASP A 67 25.42 5.90 4.02
CA ASP A 67 26.44 4.86 3.76
C ASP A 67 25.85 3.46 3.52
N THR A 68 24.64 3.21 4.04
CA THR A 68 23.90 1.96 3.84
C THR A 68 23.30 1.82 2.43
N GLY A 69 23.36 2.86 1.60
CA GLY A 69 22.73 2.92 0.28
C GLY A 69 21.25 3.29 0.33
N VAL A 70 20.77 3.72 1.49
CA VAL A 70 19.42 4.31 1.64
C VAL A 70 19.50 5.77 1.26
N TRP A 71 18.55 6.18 0.44
CA TRP A 71 18.32 7.58 0.08
C TRP A 71 17.11 8.09 0.85
N SER A 72 17.18 9.31 1.34
CA SER A 72 16.08 9.94 2.07
C SER A 72 15.94 11.42 1.76
N ALA A 73 14.68 11.90 1.83
CA ALA A 73 14.34 13.32 1.76
C ALA A 73 13.14 13.61 2.65
N PHE A 74 13.02 14.86 3.09
CA PHE A 74 11.81 15.38 3.73
C PHE A 74 11.23 16.47 2.84
N ILE A 75 9.91 16.40 2.59
CA ILE A 75 9.19 17.39 1.78
C ILE A 75 8.03 17.92 2.61
N PRO A 76 8.05 19.19 3.00
CA PRO A 76 6.96 19.82 3.76
C PRO A 76 5.74 20.08 2.88
N GLY A 77 4.57 20.20 3.50
CA GLY A 77 3.34 20.68 2.88
C GLY A 77 2.65 19.72 1.92
N LEU A 78 3.13 18.46 1.79
CA LEU A 78 2.45 17.44 1.03
C LEU A 78 1.26 16.90 1.81
N ALA A 79 0.18 16.54 1.09
CA ALA A 79 -1.04 15.99 1.63
C ALA A 79 -1.17 14.49 1.36
N GLU A 80 -1.98 13.83 2.18
CA GLU A 80 -2.42 12.48 1.88
C GLU A 80 -3.16 12.44 0.54
N GLY A 81 -2.81 11.47 -0.30
CA GLY A 81 -3.35 11.36 -1.65
C GLY A 81 -2.44 11.91 -2.75
N ASP A 82 -1.45 12.72 -2.41
CA ASP A 82 -0.48 13.21 -3.40
C ASP A 82 0.28 12.08 -4.06
N LEU A 83 0.52 12.24 -5.37
CA LEU A 83 1.19 11.23 -6.19
C LEU A 83 2.68 11.53 -6.30
N TYR A 84 3.48 10.46 -6.23
CA TYR A 84 4.94 10.57 -6.34
C TYR A 84 5.58 9.36 -7.00
N LYS A 85 6.81 9.56 -7.49
CA LYS A 85 7.74 8.53 -7.97
C LYS A 85 9.17 8.89 -7.58
N TYR A 86 10.05 7.92 -7.65
CA TYR A 86 11.48 8.17 -7.59
C TYR A 86 12.06 8.29 -9.02
N ARG A 87 12.81 9.36 -9.27
CA ARG A 87 13.68 9.47 -10.44
C ARG A 87 15.05 8.97 -10.02
N VAL A 88 15.46 7.87 -10.60
CA VAL A 88 16.69 7.18 -10.23
C VAL A 88 17.71 7.32 -11.35
N HIS A 89 18.89 7.81 -11.01
CA HIS A 89 20.02 7.94 -11.92
C HIS A 89 21.00 6.79 -11.70
N GLY A 90 21.24 6.03 -12.74
CA GLY A 90 22.19 4.90 -12.74
C GLY A 90 23.63 5.32 -12.99
N ALA A 91 24.57 4.47 -12.60
CA ALA A 91 26.01 4.68 -12.88
C ALA A 91 26.34 4.62 -14.39
N ASP A 92 25.47 4.01 -15.17
CA ASP A 92 25.55 3.93 -16.64
C ASP A 92 25.03 5.19 -17.37
N GLY A 93 24.64 6.22 -16.61
CA GLY A 93 24.04 7.44 -17.13
C GLY A 93 22.55 7.32 -17.42
N SER A 94 21.92 6.18 -17.17
CA SER A 94 20.48 6.01 -17.35
C SER A 94 19.69 6.82 -16.31
N THR A 95 18.51 7.28 -16.71
CA THR A 95 17.55 7.93 -15.80
C THR A 95 16.20 7.27 -15.97
N VAL A 96 15.63 6.76 -14.87
CA VAL A 96 14.39 6.03 -14.88
C VAL A 96 13.43 6.50 -13.79
N MET A 97 12.13 6.57 -14.12
CA MET A 97 11.09 6.82 -13.12
C MET A 97 10.61 5.48 -12.55
N ARG A 98 10.59 5.37 -11.23
CA ARG A 98 10.18 4.17 -10.50
C ARG A 98 9.11 4.48 -9.46
N SER A 99 8.14 3.60 -9.35
CA SER A 99 7.22 3.60 -8.21
C SER A 99 7.99 3.19 -6.95
N ASP A 100 7.51 3.64 -5.81
CA ASP A 100 8.08 3.25 -4.53
C ASP A 100 7.76 1.77 -4.23
N PRO A 101 8.76 0.91 -4.02
CA PRO A 101 8.54 -0.50 -3.70
C PRO A 101 7.86 -0.71 -2.34
N TYR A 102 7.89 0.31 -1.46
CA TYR A 102 7.26 0.30 -0.13
C TYR A 102 6.05 1.23 -0.05
N ALA A 103 5.46 1.61 -1.19
CA ALA A 103 4.24 2.41 -1.19
C ALA A 103 3.06 1.64 -0.60
N PHE A 104 2.29 2.27 0.28
CA PHE A 104 1.08 1.70 0.85
C PHE A 104 -0.14 1.81 -0.07
N ALA A 105 -0.09 2.71 -1.04
CA ALA A 105 -1.10 2.85 -2.08
C ALA A 105 -0.50 3.32 -3.41
N THR A 106 -1.21 3.05 -4.49
CA THR A 106 -0.82 3.41 -5.86
C THR A 106 -2.00 4.01 -6.61
N GLU A 107 -1.72 4.68 -7.71
CA GLU A 107 -2.76 5.05 -8.68
C GLU A 107 -3.48 3.82 -9.26
N LEU A 108 -4.69 4.06 -9.73
CA LEU A 108 -5.38 3.12 -10.59
C LEU A 108 -4.72 3.11 -11.98
N ARG A 109 -4.64 1.93 -12.58
CA ARG A 109 -4.15 1.78 -13.96
C ARG A 109 -4.97 2.63 -14.94
N PRO A 110 -4.34 3.25 -15.95
CA PRO A 110 -2.95 3.05 -16.43
C PRO A 110 -1.89 3.82 -15.65
N GLY A 111 -2.25 4.59 -14.64
CA GLY A 111 -1.31 5.26 -13.76
C GLY A 111 -0.34 4.30 -13.07
N THR A 112 0.85 4.78 -12.74
CA THR A 112 1.91 3.97 -12.11
C THR A 112 2.60 4.72 -10.99
N ALA A 113 2.04 5.82 -10.50
CA ALA A 113 2.60 6.54 -9.38
C ALA A 113 2.22 5.89 -8.04
N SER A 114 3.08 6.06 -7.09
CA SER A 114 2.80 5.79 -5.68
C SER A 114 1.98 6.93 -5.09
N LYS A 115 1.18 6.63 -4.07
CA LYS A 115 0.28 7.58 -3.44
C LYS A 115 0.61 7.72 -1.96
N LEU A 116 0.71 8.93 -1.46
CA LEU A 116 0.90 9.20 -0.04
C LEU A 116 -0.32 8.72 0.74
N THR A 117 -0.09 7.84 1.71
CA THR A 117 -1.16 7.22 2.50
C THR A 117 -0.70 7.03 3.93
N LYS A 118 -1.51 7.47 4.88
CA LYS A 118 -1.29 7.24 6.30
C LYS A 118 -1.74 5.83 6.67
N LEU A 119 -0.95 5.13 7.48
CA LEU A 119 -1.34 3.88 8.11
C LEU A 119 -1.72 4.15 9.56
N ASP A 120 -2.89 4.70 9.76
CA ASP A 120 -3.42 5.08 11.06
C ASP A 120 -4.54 4.16 11.56
N PHE A 121 -4.87 3.13 10.78
CA PHE A 121 -5.86 2.15 11.17
C PHE A 121 -5.37 1.27 12.33
N THR A 122 -6.14 1.23 13.40
CA THR A 122 -5.88 0.36 14.56
C THR A 122 -6.90 -0.77 14.57
N PHE A 123 -6.41 -2.01 14.60
CA PHE A 123 -7.26 -3.18 14.72
C PHE A 123 -7.80 -3.30 16.16
N ASP A 124 -9.13 -3.44 16.29
CA ASP A 124 -9.79 -3.78 17.56
C ASP A 124 -10.10 -5.29 17.55
N ASP A 125 -9.07 -6.10 17.53
CA ASP A 125 -9.17 -7.56 17.37
C ASP A 125 -8.54 -8.35 18.54
N THR A 126 -8.21 -7.68 19.65
CA THR A 126 -7.55 -8.29 20.82
C THR A 126 -8.29 -9.52 21.30
N ALA A 127 -9.61 -9.44 21.47
CA ALA A 127 -10.45 -10.56 21.91
C ALA A 127 -10.45 -11.73 20.90
N TRP A 128 -10.28 -11.46 19.62
CA TRP A 128 -10.11 -12.50 18.61
C TRP A 128 -8.72 -13.13 18.71
N MET A 129 -7.67 -12.34 18.82
CA MET A 129 -6.29 -12.82 18.91
C MET A 129 -6.06 -13.73 20.12
N GLU A 130 -6.70 -13.47 21.26
CA GLU A 130 -6.61 -14.29 22.47
C GLU A 130 -7.29 -15.66 22.34
N ARG A 131 -8.30 -15.78 21.49
CA ARG A 131 -9.11 -17.01 21.34
C ARG A 131 -8.86 -17.80 20.05
N ARG A 132 -8.22 -17.21 19.03
CA ARG A 132 -8.07 -17.85 17.71
C ARG A 132 -7.45 -19.24 17.75
N ASP A 133 -6.44 -19.47 18.60
CA ASP A 133 -5.79 -20.77 18.72
C ASP A 133 -6.67 -21.82 19.39
N LYS A 134 -7.62 -21.40 20.23
CA LYS A 134 -8.58 -22.30 20.90
C LYS A 134 -9.69 -22.78 19.94
N CYS A 135 -9.79 -22.20 18.75
CA CYS A 135 -10.81 -22.54 17.77
C CYS A 135 -10.37 -23.58 16.74
N ARG A 136 -9.09 -23.97 16.71
CA ARG A 136 -8.52 -24.88 15.67
C ARG A 136 -9.17 -26.28 15.61
N ASN A 137 -9.70 -26.78 16.71
CA ASN A 137 -10.32 -28.11 16.81
C ASN A 137 -11.86 -28.07 16.76
N ARG A 138 -12.46 -26.97 16.29
CA ARG A 138 -13.90 -26.87 16.14
C ARG A 138 -14.31 -27.25 14.70
N PRO A 139 -15.54 -27.72 14.50
CA PRO A 139 -16.08 -27.92 13.15
C PRO A 139 -16.00 -26.61 12.34
N LEU A 140 -15.60 -26.74 11.09
CA LEU A 140 -15.55 -25.64 10.14
C LEU A 140 -16.74 -25.71 9.20
N ASN A 141 -17.41 -24.59 9.01
CA ASN A 141 -18.38 -24.37 7.94
C ASN A 141 -17.91 -23.14 7.17
N ILE A 142 -17.33 -23.37 6.01
CA ILE A 142 -16.62 -22.35 5.22
C ILE A 142 -17.50 -21.92 4.06
N TYR A 143 -17.71 -20.62 3.92
CA TYR A 143 -18.37 -20.04 2.75
C TYR A 143 -17.32 -19.40 1.84
N GLU A 144 -17.19 -19.96 0.65
CA GLU A 144 -16.29 -19.40 -0.38
C GLU A 144 -17.10 -18.46 -1.29
N LEU A 145 -16.60 -17.25 -1.50
CA LEU A 145 -17.25 -16.30 -2.39
C LEU A 145 -16.24 -15.39 -3.09
N HIS A 146 -16.56 -15.00 -4.30
CA HIS A 146 -15.87 -13.94 -5.01
C HIS A 146 -16.50 -12.59 -4.65
N ALA A 147 -15.74 -11.72 -3.97
CA ALA A 147 -16.25 -10.46 -3.42
C ALA A 147 -16.91 -9.55 -4.47
N GLY A 148 -16.36 -9.52 -5.70
CA GLY A 148 -16.88 -8.68 -6.78
C GLY A 148 -18.13 -9.21 -7.48
N SER A 149 -18.54 -10.47 -7.25
CA SER A 149 -19.72 -11.06 -7.92
C SER A 149 -20.77 -11.63 -6.97
N TRP A 150 -20.54 -11.54 -5.66
CA TRP A 150 -21.44 -12.10 -4.67
C TRP A 150 -22.81 -11.42 -4.69
N LYS A 151 -22.83 -10.09 -4.76
CA LYS A 151 -24.06 -9.29 -4.77
C LYS A 151 -23.81 -7.93 -5.40
N HIS A 152 -24.76 -7.44 -6.15
CA HIS A 152 -24.72 -6.08 -6.70
C HIS A 152 -25.47 -5.11 -5.80
N LYS A 153 -25.03 -3.86 -5.79
CA LYS A 153 -25.61 -2.79 -5.00
C LYS A 153 -26.90 -2.29 -5.69
N PRO A 154 -28.08 -2.47 -5.08
CA PRO A 154 -29.35 -2.07 -5.71
C PRO A 154 -29.38 -0.57 -6.04
N GLY A 155 -29.92 -0.24 -7.22
CA GLY A 155 -30.18 1.14 -7.62
C GLY A 155 -28.93 1.96 -7.93
N THR A 156 -27.76 1.34 -8.08
CA THR A 156 -26.53 2.00 -8.50
C THR A 156 -26.13 1.48 -9.87
N THR A 157 -25.85 2.40 -10.79
CA THR A 157 -25.35 2.07 -12.13
C THR A 157 -24.01 2.76 -12.32
N GLN A 158 -23.02 2.02 -12.76
CA GLN A 158 -21.72 2.56 -13.12
C GLN A 158 -21.80 3.38 -14.42
N PRO A 159 -20.83 4.26 -14.72
CA PRO A 159 -20.80 5.02 -15.97
C PRO A 159 -20.82 4.16 -17.25
N ASP A 160 -20.40 2.90 -17.16
CA ASP A 160 -20.42 1.92 -18.24
C ASP A 160 -21.76 1.16 -18.38
N GLY A 161 -22.75 1.51 -17.53
CA GLY A 161 -24.08 0.88 -17.53
C GLY A 161 -24.16 -0.41 -16.70
N SER A 162 -23.06 -0.88 -16.09
CA SER A 162 -23.08 -2.04 -15.20
C SER A 162 -23.68 -1.70 -13.83
N ASP A 163 -24.15 -2.72 -13.11
CA ASP A 163 -24.61 -2.56 -11.73
C ASP A 163 -23.46 -2.18 -10.82
N GLY A 164 -23.77 -1.38 -9.79
CA GLY A 164 -22.79 -0.95 -8.82
C GLY A 164 -22.24 -2.08 -7.97
N TRP A 165 -20.97 -1.99 -7.65
CA TRP A 165 -20.27 -2.91 -6.78
C TRP A 165 -20.25 -2.40 -5.35
N TYR A 166 -20.25 -3.33 -4.39
CA TYR A 166 -19.97 -3.00 -2.99
C TYR A 166 -18.47 -2.70 -2.83
N ASN A 167 -18.12 -1.65 -2.08
CA ASN A 167 -16.78 -1.54 -1.51
C ASN A 167 -16.63 -2.55 -0.35
N TYR A 168 -15.41 -2.75 0.15
CA TYR A 168 -15.16 -3.76 1.19
C TYR A 168 -15.93 -3.52 2.49
N GLU A 169 -16.14 -2.27 2.88
CA GLU A 169 -16.86 -1.92 4.08
C GLU A 169 -18.38 -2.20 3.92
N GLU A 170 -18.94 -1.82 2.78
CA GLU A 170 -20.33 -2.12 2.43
C GLU A 170 -20.56 -3.63 2.29
N LEU A 171 -19.61 -4.33 1.65
CA LEU A 171 -19.64 -5.79 1.54
C LEU A 171 -19.66 -6.45 2.92
N ALA A 172 -18.80 -6.01 3.84
CA ALA A 172 -18.76 -6.54 5.19
C ALA A 172 -20.08 -6.34 5.95
N ARG A 173 -20.73 -5.17 5.80
CA ARG A 173 -22.01 -4.86 6.41
C ARG A 173 -23.14 -5.79 5.95
N GLU A 174 -23.11 -6.22 4.70
CA GLU A 174 -24.13 -7.12 4.13
C GLU A 174 -23.78 -8.61 4.37
N LEU A 175 -22.50 -8.95 4.20
CA LEU A 175 -22.03 -10.33 4.24
C LEU A 175 -21.99 -10.90 5.65
N ILE A 176 -21.52 -10.14 6.64
CA ILE A 176 -21.34 -10.65 8.01
C ILE A 176 -22.66 -11.09 8.62
N PRO A 177 -23.77 -10.30 8.60
CA PRO A 177 -25.07 -10.75 9.11
C PRO A 177 -25.58 -11.99 8.39
N TRP A 178 -25.43 -12.04 7.07
CA TRP A 178 -25.84 -13.18 6.27
C TRP A 178 -25.09 -14.48 6.64
N LEU A 179 -23.76 -14.40 6.82
CA LEU A 179 -22.94 -15.53 7.26
C LEU A 179 -23.36 -16.05 8.63
N LEU A 180 -23.65 -15.14 9.56
CA LEU A 180 -24.11 -15.50 10.91
C LEU A 180 -25.48 -16.18 10.90
N GLU A 181 -26.43 -15.67 10.12
CA GLU A 181 -27.76 -16.25 9.94
C GLU A 181 -27.70 -17.68 9.38
N HIS A 182 -26.77 -17.92 8.45
CA HIS A 182 -26.59 -19.22 7.82
C HIS A 182 -25.59 -20.14 8.53
N HIS A 183 -25.14 -19.74 9.73
CA HIS A 183 -24.23 -20.50 10.59
C HIS A 183 -22.88 -20.84 9.96
N PHE A 184 -22.38 -20.00 9.06
CA PHE A 184 -21.01 -20.12 8.58
C PHE A 184 -20.03 -19.68 9.66
N THR A 185 -18.91 -20.42 9.78
CA THR A 185 -17.86 -20.11 10.77
C THR A 185 -16.69 -19.35 10.17
N HIS A 186 -16.48 -19.52 8.87
CA HIS A 186 -15.37 -18.91 8.13
C HIS A 186 -15.84 -18.45 6.77
N VAL A 187 -15.14 -17.47 6.22
CA VAL A 187 -15.30 -17.03 4.84
C VAL A 187 -13.97 -17.15 4.13
N GLU A 188 -14.01 -17.70 2.91
CA GLU A 188 -12.87 -17.73 2.02
C GLU A 188 -13.12 -16.76 0.87
N LEU A 189 -12.19 -15.83 0.67
CA LEU A 189 -12.21 -14.83 -0.41
C LEU A 189 -11.09 -15.16 -1.42
N PRO A 190 -11.27 -16.16 -2.28
CA PRO A 190 -10.31 -16.46 -3.33
C PRO A 190 -10.34 -15.33 -4.34
N VAL A 191 -9.23 -14.75 -4.66
CA VAL A 191 -9.12 -13.70 -5.67
C VAL A 191 -9.94 -12.44 -5.34
N SER A 192 -9.37 -11.56 -4.54
CA SER A 192 -9.95 -10.24 -4.22
C SER A 192 -9.83 -9.21 -5.36
N TYR A 193 -9.56 -9.62 -6.60
CA TYR A 193 -9.51 -8.69 -7.74
C TYR A 193 -10.91 -8.33 -8.18
N THR A 194 -11.35 -7.13 -7.89
CA THR A 194 -12.66 -6.60 -8.26
C THR A 194 -12.78 -6.21 -9.74
N HIS A 195 -11.68 -6.17 -10.49
CA HIS A 195 -11.65 -5.81 -11.90
C HIS A 195 -10.78 -6.76 -12.71
N LEU A 196 -11.37 -7.85 -13.14
CA LEU A 196 -10.79 -8.77 -14.13
C LEU A 196 -11.02 -8.30 -15.57
N THR A 197 -10.84 -7.04 -15.86
CA THR A 197 -10.76 -6.57 -17.26
C THR A 197 -9.35 -6.64 -17.83
N LEU A 198 -8.39 -7.14 -17.06
CA LEU A 198 -7.05 -7.38 -17.57
C LEU A 198 -6.87 -8.89 -17.80
N PRO A 199 -6.36 -9.28 -18.99
CA PRO A 199 -5.85 -10.61 -19.14
C PRO A 199 -4.72 -10.78 -18.12
N THR A 200 -5.03 -11.38 -17.00
CA THR A 200 -4.02 -11.86 -16.07
C THR A 200 -3.26 -12.94 -16.79
N LYS A 201 -2.21 -12.58 -17.50
CA LYS A 201 -1.14 -13.53 -17.78
C LYS A 201 -0.57 -13.88 -16.40
N ARG A 202 -1.03 -15.00 -15.84
CA ARG A 202 -0.29 -15.69 -14.82
C ARG A 202 1.08 -15.97 -15.41
N ILE A 203 2.09 -15.29 -14.91
CA ILE A 203 3.44 -15.76 -15.03
C ILE A 203 3.58 -16.75 -13.89
N VAL A 204 3.55 -18.03 -14.22
CA VAL A 204 3.95 -19.10 -13.33
C VAL A 204 5.45 -19.07 -13.22
#